data_1e5d5d699e9690430933f49db4bac116
#
_entry.id   1e5d5d699e9690430933f49db4bac116
#
_cell.length_a   1.000
_cell.length_b   1.000
_cell.length_c   1.000
_cell.angle_alpha   90.00
_cell.angle_beta   90.00
_cell.angle_gamma   90.00
#
_symmetry.space_group_name_H-M   'P 1'
#
loop_
_entity.id
_entity.type
_entity.pdbx_description
1 polymer ?
#
loop_
_entity_poly.entity_id
_entity_poly.type
_entity_poly.pdbx_seq_one_letter_code
_entity_poly.pdbx_strand_id
1 'polypeptide(L)'
;LKAQKTFDNGLYLMAAYNFLDSKDVNSIEAEITGDAFAFNPVLSNANSATLAHSKYGDRHRFIAVAAKSWNYGANKEWTTTLSSFYELAQGGRFNYTYAGDINNDGSNLNDLIYIPTTSEIGQMDFSTATDAGNLENFINQDDYLKGRRGQYAERYGALTPWRGKMDVKFIQNLKIKDNNSLEFSIDILNFGNLLNSDWGLVQQPNAVQPIGVSIDAGGSPTYSFNSNLKETFVYNSTLISRWQMQFGLRYSF
;
A
#
# COMPACT_ATOMS: atom_id res chain seq x y z
N LEU A 1 -1.38 -3.76 20.51
CA LEU A 1 -2.36 -4.38 21.40
C LEU A 1 -2.79 -5.72 20.82
N LYS A 2 -2.96 -6.76 21.65
CA LYS A 2 -3.43 -8.08 21.23
C LYS A 2 -4.33 -8.67 22.30
N ALA A 3 -5.45 -9.26 21.88
CA ALA A 3 -6.33 -10.07 22.69
C ALA A 3 -6.57 -11.41 21.98
N GLN A 4 -6.59 -12.51 22.73
CA GLN A 4 -6.89 -13.83 22.18
C GLN A 4 -7.59 -14.70 23.23
N LYS A 5 -8.45 -15.60 22.76
CA LYS A 5 -9.14 -16.56 23.62
C LYS A 5 -9.39 -17.88 22.89
N THR A 6 -9.07 -18.97 23.54
CA THR A 6 -9.50 -20.32 23.17
C THR A 6 -10.65 -20.74 24.07
N PHE A 7 -11.70 -21.27 23.48
CA PHE A 7 -12.91 -21.75 24.18
C PHE A 7 -12.93 -23.28 24.19
N ASP A 8 -13.50 -23.86 25.21
CA ASP A 8 -13.56 -25.33 25.39
C ASP A 8 -14.32 -26.04 24.25
N ASN A 9 -15.19 -25.32 23.56
CA ASN A 9 -15.94 -25.86 22.43
C ASN A 9 -15.17 -25.91 21.11
N GLY A 10 -13.84 -25.63 21.13
CA GLY A 10 -12.98 -25.66 19.94
C GLY A 10 -12.99 -24.35 19.12
N LEU A 11 -13.58 -23.26 19.65
CA LEU A 11 -13.49 -21.92 19.03
C LEU A 11 -12.23 -21.21 19.52
N TYR A 12 -11.49 -20.62 18.59
CA TYR A 12 -10.38 -19.69 18.84
C TYR A 12 -10.68 -18.34 18.20
N LEU A 13 -10.48 -17.27 18.97
CA LEU A 13 -10.58 -15.89 18.49
C LEU A 13 -9.33 -15.12 18.86
N MET A 14 -8.86 -14.27 17.94
CA MET A 14 -7.76 -13.32 18.16
C MET A 14 -8.04 -12.03 17.44
N ALA A 15 -7.71 -10.90 18.08
CA ALA A 15 -7.66 -9.59 17.47
C ALA A 15 -6.39 -8.88 17.91
N ALA A 16 -5.76 -8.18 16.98
CA ALA A 16 -4.56 -7.38 17.24
C ALA A 16 -4.63 -6.05 16.48
N TYR A 17 -4.09 -5.01 17.10
CA TYR A 17 -3.92 -3.70 16.48
C TYR A 17 -2.48 -3.24 16.68
N ASN A 18 -1.88 -2.76 15.59
CA ASN A 18 -0.56 -2.14 15.58
C ASN A 18 -0.66 -0.71 15.04
N PHE A 19 0.05 0.20 15.69
CA PHE A 19 0.31 1.55 15.22
C PHE A 19 1.82 1.72 15.08
N LEU A 20 2.27 2.25 13.94
CA LEU A 20 3.66 2.51 13.64
C LEU A 20 3.83 3.96 13.15
N ASP A 21 4.70 4.71 13.81
CA ASP A 21 5.24 5.98 13.31
C ASP A 21 6.76 5.85 13.25
N SER A 22 7.26 5.43 12.09
CA SER A 22 8.68 5.20 11.84
C SER A 22 9.26 6.35 11.04
N LYS A 23 10.44 6.81 11.44
CA LYS A 23 11.19 7.87 10.76
C LYS A 23 12.65 7.45 10.57
N ASP A 24 13.22 7.84 9.46
CA ASP A 24 14.62 7.62 9.12
C ASP A 24 15.17 8.79 8.28
N VAL A 25 16.46 8.76 8.01
CA VAL A 25 17.09 9.73 7.11
C VAL A 25 17.16 9.22 5.67
N ASN A 26 16.96 7.91 5.47
CA ASN A 26 17.06 7.27 4.17
C ASN A 26 16.32 5.92 4.19
N SER A 27 15.31 5.76 3.34
CA SER A 27 14.53 4.51 3.17
C SER A 27 14.79 3.88 1.81
N ILE A 28 16.00 3.95 1.30
CA ILE A 28 16.31 3.50 -0.06
C ILE A 28 16.52 1.99 -0.10
N GLU A 29 15.95 1.36 -1.12
CA GLU A 29 16.29 0.03 -1.61
C GLU A 29 17.04 0.23 -2.92
N ALA A 30 18.35 0.01 -2.92
CA ALA A 30 19.17 0.19 -4.10
C ALA A 30 20.29 -0.86 -4.14
N GLU A 31 20.55 -1.38 -5.33
CA GLU A 31 21.63 -2.32 -5.58
C GLU A 31 22.96 -1.60 -5.84
N ILE A 32 22.89 -0.38 -6.37
CA ILE A 32 24.06 0.44 -6.70
C ILE A 32 23.92 1.87 -6.13
N THR A 33 25.04 2.55 -5.96
CA THR A 33 25.09 3.92 -5.42
C THR A 33 24.30 4.92 -6.27
N GLY A 34 24.29 4.76 -7.59
CA GLY A 34 23.53 5.62 -8.50
C GLY A 34 22.04 5.57 -8.24
N ASP A 35 21.48 4.38 -8.03
CA ASP A 35 20.07 4.21 -7.68
C ASP A 35 19.77 4.77 -6.29
N ALA A 36 20.69 4.59 -5.33
CA ALA A 36 20.56 5.15 -4.01
C ALA A 36 20.46 6.67 -4.03
N PHE A 37 21.16 7.33 -4.94
CA PHE A 37 21.05 8.76 -5.17
C PHE A 37 19.75 9.12 -5.90
N ALA A 38 19.49 8.48 -7.02
CA ALA A 38 18.36 8.82 -7.91
C ALA A 38 16.99 8.62 -7.26
N PHE A 39 16.84 7.64 -6.35
CA PHE A 39 15.56 7.33 -5.69
C PHE A 39 15.45 7.87 -4.26
N ASN A 40 16.38 8.71 -3.80
CA ASN A 40 16.27 9.35 -2.48
C ASN A 40 15.52 10.68 -2.59
N PRO A 41 14.23 10.76 -2.20
CA PRO A 41 13.48 12.01 -2.33
C PRO A 41 14.03 13.09 -1.40
N VAL A 42 14.33 14.24 -1.97
CA VAL A 42 14.97 15.38 -1.28
C VAL A 42 14.31 16.70 -1.70
N LEU A 43 14.57 17.76 -0.91
CA LEU A 43 14.18 19.12 -1.29
C LEU A 43 15.24 19.81 -2.15
N SER A 44 16.53 19.56 -1.86
CA SER A 44 17.60 20.25 -2.57
C SER A 44 18.90 19.47 -2.63
N ASN A 45 19.27 18.75 -1.59
CA ASN A 45 20.58 18.08 -1.48
C ASN A 45 20.40 16.66 -0.98
N ALA A 46 20.72 15.69 -1.84
CA ALA A 46 20.62 14.27 -1.54
C ALA A 46 21.53 13.81 -0.37
N ASN A 47 22.58 14.56 -0.04
CA ASN A 47 23.44 14.28 1.09
C ASN A 47 22.97 14.92 2.41
N SER A 48 21.86 15.65 2.40
CA SER A 48 21.31 16.24 3.61
C SER A 48 20.60 15.20 4.46
N ALA A 49 21.08 14.97 5.69
CA ALA A 49 20.49 14.04 6.64
C ALA A 49 19.20 14.60 7.26
N THR A 50 18.11 14.64 6.50
CA THR A 50 16.82 15.14 6.97
C THR A 50 15.96 13.99 7.49
N LEU A 51 15.54 14.07 8.76
CA LEU A 51 14.63 13.09 9.37
C LEU A 51 13.22 13.27 8.79
N ALA A 52 12.70 12.21 8.17
CA ALA A 52 11.36 12.19 7.60
C ALA A 52 10.70 10.82 7.84
N HIS A 53 9.47 10.63 7.36
CA HIS A 53 8.81 9.33 7.47
C HIS A 53 9.59 8.24 6.75
N SER A 54 9.61 7.03 7.33
CA SER A 54 10.15 5.85 6.70
C SER A 54 9.19 5.30 5.64
N LYS A 55 9.73 4.74 4.56
CA LYS A 55 8.97 3.99 3.55
C LYS A 55 8.31 2.74 4.13
N TYR A 56 8.90 2.15 5.16
CA TYR A 56 8.58 0.83 5.64
C TYR A 56 7.49 0.82 6.70
N GLY A 57 6.59 -0.15 6.58
CA GLY A 57 5.54 -0.47 7.53
C GLY A 57 4.22 0.26 7.30
N ASP A 58 3.15 -0.41 7.69
CA ASP A 58 1.80 0.16 7.69
C ASP A 58 1.61 1.02 8.95
N ARG A 59 1.09 2.23 8.79
CA ARG A 59 0.85 3.15 9.92
C ARG A 59 -0.15 2.56 10.91
N HIS A 60 -1.22 1.99 10.38
CA HIS A 60 -2.25 1.31 11.15
C HIS A 60 -2.46 -0.08 10.59
N ARG A 61 -2.48 -1.10 11.43
CA ARG A 61 -2.77 -2.46 11.02
C ARG A 61 -3.64 -3.15 12.06
N PHE A 62 -4.80 -3.60 11.63
CA PHE A 62 -5.71 -4.43 12.41
C PHE A 62 -5.72 -5.84 11.84
N ILE A 63 -5.62 -6.84 12.70
CA ILE A 63 -5.67 -8.26 12.34
C ILE A 63 -6.71 -8.95 13.21
N ALA A 64 -7.54 -9.80 12.60
CA ALA A 64 -8.44 -10.68 13.32
C ALA A 64 -8.31 -12.12 12.78
N VAL A 65 -8.37 -13.08 13.70
CA VAL A 65 -8.40 -14.52 13.40
C VAL A 65 -9.58 -15.14 14.12
N ALA A 66 -10.35 -15.94 13.40
CA ALA A 66 -11.34 -16.83 13.96
C ALA A 66 -11.09 -18.24 13.43
N ALA A 67 -11.10 -19.24 14.31
CA ALA A 67 -10.98 -20.64 13.92
C ALA A 67 -11.91 -21.49 14.77
N LYS A 68 -12.58 -22.45 14.13
CA LYS A 68 -13.46 -23.39 14.79
C LYS A 68 -13.19 -24.80 14.31
N SER A 69 -12.95 -25.71 15.27
CA SER A 69 -12.77 -27.12 15.00
C SER A 69 -13.92 -27.95 15.57
N TRP A 70 -14.32 -28.95 14.83
CA TRP A 70 -15.29 -29.95 15.23
C TRP A 70 -14.70 -31.34 15.07
N ASN A 71 -14.73 -32.11 16.16
CA ASN A 71 -14.33 -33.52 16.15
C ASN A 71 -15.57 -34.40 16.16
N TYR A 72 -15.68 -35.34 15.24
CA TYR A 72 -16.84 -36.22 15.10
C TYR A 72 -16.46 -37.57 14.51
N GLY A 73 -17.43 -38.47 14.39
CA GLY A 73 -17.25 -39.88 14.10
C GLY A 73 -17.26 -40.74 15.38
N ALA A 74 -17.39 -42.03 15.25
CA ALA A 74 -17.55 -42.95 16.38
C ALA A 74 -16.33 -42.93 17.32
N ASN A 75 -15.12 -42.74 16.78
CA ASN A 75 -13.85 -42.65 17.53
C ASN A 75 -13.22 -41.25 17.42
N LYS A 76 -14.01 -40.22 17.03
CA LYS A 76 -13.50 -38.86 16.75
C LYS A 76 -12.39 -38.84 15.70
N GLU A 77 -12.48 -39.72 14.73
CA GLU A 77 -11.51 -39.86 13.64
C GLU A 77 -11.57 -38.71 12.62
N TRP A 78 -12.70 -37.99 12.57
CA TRP A 78 -12.89 -36.84 11.70
C TRP A 78 -12.71 -35.53 12.45
N THR A 79 -11.95 -34.62 11.86
CA THR A 79 -11.82 -33.24 12.34
C THR A 79 -12.03 -32.29 11.18
N THR A 80 -13.08 -31.46 11.28
CA THR A 80 -13.27 -30.32 10.37
C THR A 80 -12.81 -29.06 11.07
N THR A 81 -12.01 -28.27 10.41
CA THR A 81 -11.60 -26.93 10.86
C THR A 81 -11.94 -25.89 9.83
N LEU A 82 -12.67 -24.85 10.23
CA LEU A 82 -12.90 -23.64 9.45
C LEU A 82 -12.19 -22.49 10.14
N SER A 83 -11.37 -21.78 9.40
CA SER A 83 -10.66 -20.59 9.91
C SER A 83 -10.77 -19.42 8.95
N SER A 84 -10.72 -18.22 9.50
CA SER A 84 -10.68 -16.96 8.77
C SER A 84 -9.59 -16.07 9.33
N PHE A 85 -8.87 -15.43 8.43
CA PHE A 85 -7.92 -14.37 8.71
C PHE A 85 -8.43 -13.08 8.07
N TYR A 86 -8.52 -12.01 8.84
CA TYR A 86 -8.89 -10.69 8.34
C TYR A 86 -7.77 -9.71 8.64
N GLU A 87 -7.40 -8.93 7.65
CA GLU A 87 -6.46 -7.82 7.76
C GLU A 87 -7.10 -6.54 7.25
N LEU A 88 -7.02 -5.47 8.03
CA LEU A 88 -7.31 -4.10 7.63
C LEU A 88 -6.08 -3.27 7.92
N ALA A 89 -5.43 -2.72 6.88
CA ALA A 89 -4.23 -1.92 7.03
C ALA A 89 -4.35 -0.62 6.24
N GLN A 90 -3.82 0.46 6.82
CA GLN A 90 -3.58 1.66 6.04
C GLN A 90 -2.35 1.41 5.19
N GLY A 91 -2.49 1.62 3.87
CA GLY A 91 -1.48 1.27 2.88
C GLY A 91 -0.13 1.95 3.08
N GLY A 92 0.82 1.58 2.23
CA GLY A 92 2.19 2.07 2.27
C GLY A 92 2.31 3.56 2.04
N ARG A 93 3.48 4.10 2.34
CA ARG A 93 3.83 5.50 2.13
C ARG A 93 4.45 5.70 0.76
N PHE A 94 4.21 6.86 0.16
CA PHE A 94 4.82 7.25 -1.11
C PHE A 94 5.17 8.74 -1.14
N ASN A 95 5.91 9.15 -2.16
CA ASN A 95 6.35 10.51 -2.37
C ASN A 95 5.62 11.14 -3.55
N TYR A 96 5.54 12.47 -3.53
CA TYR A 96 5.30 13.27 -4.72
C TYR A 96 6.58 13.97 -5.12
N THR A 97 7.12 13.62 -6.29
CA THR A 97 8.32 14.25 -6.88
C THR A 97 8.00 14.87 -8.22
N TYR A 98 8.86 15.77 -8.69
CA TYR A 98 8.77 16.28 -10.05
C TYR A 98 9.20 15.20 -11.07
N ALA A 99 8.60 15.23 -12.24
CA ALA A 99 9.13 14.55 -13.42
C ALA A 99 10.09 15.54 -14.13
N GLY A 100 11.34 15.58 -13.69
CA GLY A 100 12.39 16.48 -14.13
C GLY A 100 13.30 16.88 -12.98
N ASP A 101 14.47 17.39 -13.32
CA ASP A 101 15.52 17.82 -12.40
C ASP A 101 15.39 19.33 -12.16
N ILE A 102 14.69 19.72 -11.06
CA ILE A 102 14.47 21.14 -10.76
C ILE A 102 15.62 21.76 -9.99
N ASN A 103 16.38 20.94 -9.24
CA ASN A 103 17.49 21.38 -8.46
C ASN A 103 18.85 21.25 -9.15
N ASN A 104 18.86 20.67 -10.37
CA ASN A 104 20.02 20.45 -11.23
C ASN A 104 21.11 19.59 -10.58
N ASP A 105 20.68 18.54 -9.86
CA ASP A 105 21.59 17.59 -9.21
C ASP A 105 21.90 16.35 -10.07
N GLY A 106 21.29 16.24 -11.25
CA GLY A 106 21.47 15.16 -12.21
C GLY A 106 20.45 14.03 -12.07
N SER A 107 19.48 14.12 -11.13
CA SER A 107 18.37 13.19 -11.02
C SER A 107 17.04 13.85 -11.37
N ASN A 108 16.22 13.17 -12.16
CA ASN A 108 14.87 13.60 -12.50
C ASN A 108 13.80 12.81 -11.73
N LEU A 109 14.16 12.13 -10.62
CA LEU A 109 13.28 11.22 -9.89
C LEU A 109 13.13 11.57 -8.41
N ASN A 110 13.99 12.44 -7.86
CA ASN A 110 14.16 12.63 -6.42
C ASN A 110 13.66 13.97 -5.87
N ASP A 111 13.35 14.95 -6.71
CA ASP A 111 12.96 16.27 -6.25
C ASP A 111 11.51 16.29 -5.73
N LEU A 112 11.34 16.54 -4.44
CA LEU A 112 10.02 16.67 -3.81
C LEU A 112 9.29 17.91 -4.34
N ILE A 113 8.02 17.74 -4.76
CA ILE A 113 7.24 18.86 -5.32
C ILE A 113 6.93 19.93 -4.28
N TYR A 114 6.94 21.18 -4.71
CA TYR A 114 6.24 22.27 -4.04
C TYR A 114 4.76 22.19 -4.46
N ILE A 115 3.85 22.27 -3.50
CA ILE A 115 2.41 22.20 -3.73
C ILE A 115 1.89 23.64 -3.74
N PRO A 116 1.64 24.24 -4.93
CA PRO A 116 1.33 25.64 -5.02
C PRO A 116 -0.06 25.95 -4.46
N THR A 117 -0.22 27.15 -3.94
CA THR A 117 -1.52 27.75 -3.68
C THR A 117 -2.23 28.07 -5.00
N THR A 118 -3.55 28.29 -4.98
CA THR A 118 -4.30 28.69 -6.18
C THR A 118 -3.77 29.99 -6.81
N SER A 119 -3.31 30.95 -5.99
CA SER A 119 -2.70 32.19 -6.49
C SER A 119 -1.35 31.96 -7.17
N GLU A 120 -0.53 31.06 -6.62
CA GLU A 120 0.79 30.72 -7.21
C GLU A 120 0.64 29.96 -8.50
N ILE A 121 -0.35 29.07 -8.66
CA ILE A 121 -0.63 28.38 -9.93
C ILE A 121 -0.83 29.39 -11.07
N GLY A 122 -1.52 30.49 -10.79
CA GLY A 122 -1.72 31.56 -11.79
C GLY A 122 -0.45 32.32 -12.19
N GLN A 123 0.67 32.13 -11.46
CA GLN A 123 1.97 32.78 -11.73
C GLN A 123 3.01 31.81 -12.29
N MET A 124 2.70 30.49 -12.30
CA MET A 124 3.59 29.48 -12.87
C MET A 124 3.55 29.54 -14.40
N ASP A 125 4.70 29.30 -15.03
CA ASP A 125 4.80 29.17 -16.47
C ASP A 125 4.49 27.71 -16.88
N PHE A 126 3.40 27.51 -17.61
CA PHE A 126 2.97 26.18 -18.04
C PHE A 126 3.15 25.97 -19.53
N SER A 127 3.49 24.72 -19.91
CA SER A 127 3.64 24.30 -21.30
C SER A 127 2.37 24.47 -22.14
N THR A 128 1.20 24.33 -21.51
CA THR A 128 -0.10 24.50 -22.16
C THR A 128 -1.05 25.34 -21.29
N ALA A 129 -1.98 26.04 -21.95
CA ALA A 129 -2.94 26.90 -21.26
C ALA A 129 -3.90 26.14 -20.32
N THR A 130 -4.05 24.83 -20.49
CA THR A 130 -4.96 24.00 -19.67
C THR A 130 -4.29 23.36 -18.45
N ASP A 131 -2.97 23.35 -18.41
CA ASP A 131 -2.21 22.64 -17.36
C ASP A 131 -2.46 23.23 -15.98
N ALA A 132 -2.53 24.55 -15.87
CA ALA A 132 -2.84 25.26 -14.62
C ALA A 132 -4.18 24.79 -14.01
N GLY A 133 -5.24 24.75 -14.83
CA GLY A 133 -6.57 24.30 -14.38
C GLY A 133 -6.62 22.80 -14.04
N ASN A 134 -5.91 21.98 -14.81
CA ASN A 134 -5.82 20.55 -14.54
C ASN A 134 -5.05 20.25 -13.25
N LEU A 135 -3.94 20.95 -13.00
CA LEU A 135 -3.18 20.84 -11.74
C LEU A 135 -4.02 21.29 -10.55
N GLU A 136 -4.73 22.42 -10.67
CA GLU A 136 -5.63 22.92 -9.61
C GLU A 136 -6.69 21.88 -9.24
N ASN A 137 -7.33 21.28 -10.24
CA ASN A 137 -8.33 20.23 -10.04
C ASN A 137 -7.72 18.98 -9.38
N PHE A 138 -6.51 18.57 -9.80
CA PHE A 138 -5.82 17.42 -9.23
C PHE A 138 -5.43 17.65 -7.76
N ILE A 139 -4.90 18.84 -7.41
CA ILE A 139 -4.59 19.16 -6.01
C ILE A 139 -5.86 19.18 -5.16
N ASN A 140 -6.99 19.70 -5.68
CA ASN A 140 -8.24 19.80 -4.93
C ASN A 140 -8.90 18.46 -4.59
N GLN A 141 -8.71 17.43 -5.41
CA GLN A 141 -9.25 16.08 -5.17
C GLN A 141 -8.36 15.20 -4.28
N ASP A 142 -7.09 15.56 -4.09
CA ASP A 142 -6.14 14.85 -3.26
C ASP A 142 -6.04 15.48 -1.86
N ASP A 143 -6.46 14.74 -0.83
CA ASP A 143 -6.50 15.26 0.55
C ASP A 143 -5.10 15.64 1.08
N TYR A 144 -4.06 14.90 0.71
CA TYR A 144 -2.69 15.21 1.12
C TYR A 144 -2.20 16.49 0.46
N LEU A 145 -2.31 16.61 -0.86
CA LEU A 145 -1.88 17.78 -1.60
C LEU A 145 -2.70 19.02 -1.20
N LYS A 146 -4.01 18.90 -1.14
CA LYS A 146 -4.92 19.99 -0.73
C LYS A 146 -4.57 20.52 0.67
N GLY A 147 -4.25 19.62 1.60
CA GLY A 147 -3.88 19.98 2.98
C GLY A 147 -2.49 20.63 3.12
N ARG A 148 -1.66 20.60 2.07
CA ARG A 148 -0.28 21.09 2.08
C ARG A 148 0.00 22.22 1.09
N ARG A 149 -1.01 22.91 0.63
CA ARG A 149 -0.82 24.06 -0.26
C ARG A 149 0.13 25.11 0.35
N GLY A 150 1.04 25.61 -0.46
CA GLY A 150 2.10 26.55 -0.05
C GLY A 150 3.28 25.89 0.67
N GLN A 151 3.41 24.57 0.58
CA GLN A 151 4.49 23.79 1.22
C GLN A 151 5.06 22.76 0.27
N TYR A 152 6.26 22.28 0.57
CA TYR A 152 6.82 21.12 -0.11
C TYR A 152 6.16 19.82 0.37
N ALA A 153 6.10 18.83 -0.52
CA ALA A 153 5.79 17.47 -0.14
C ALA A 153 6.83 16.94 0.85
N GLU A 154 6.40 16.08 1.77
CA GLU A 154 7.31 15.39 2.69
C GLU A 154 7.75 14.06 2.09
N ARG A 155 8.99 13.68 2.35
CA ARG A 155 9.46 12.34 2.02
C ARG A 155 8.60 11.30 2.74
N TYR A 156 7.97 10.41 1.96
CA TYR A 156 7.00 9.42 2.41
C TYR A 156 5.86 9.99 3.28
N GLY A 157 5.45 11.23 2.96
CA GLY A 157 4.36 11.93 3.66
C GLY A 157 2.97 11.43 3.27
N ALA A 158 2.79 11.06 2.00
CA ALA A 158 1.52 10.57 1.49
C ALA A 158 1.29 9.09 1.82
N LEU A 159 0.02 8.70 1.98
CA LEU A 159 -0.40 7.35 2.32
C LEU A 159 -1.37 6.81 1.25
N THR A 160 -1.19 5.55 0.86
CA THR A 160 -2.20 4.89 0.05
C THR A 160 -3.45 4.58 0.88
N PRO A 161 -4.63 4.41 0.24
CA PRO A 161 -5.87 4.11 0.93
C PRO A 161 -5.80 2.84 1.77
N TRP A 162 -6.76 2.71 2.69
CA TRP A 162 -6.95 1.50 3.46
C TRP A 162 -7.21 0.29 2.55
N ARG A 163 -6.59 -0.84 2.89
CA ARG A 163 -6.84 -2.13 2.26
C ARG A 163 -7.37 -3.11 3.29
N GLY A 164 -8.45 -3.80 2.96
CA GLY A 164 -9.05 -4.84 3.78
C GLY A 164 -9.13 -6.14 3.00
N LYS A 165 -8.66 -7.25 3.60
CA LYS A 165 -8.72 -8.59 3.01
C LYS A 165 -9.16 -9.62 4.03
N MET A 166 -9.88 -10.61 3.56
CA MET A 166 -10.27 -11.76 4.35
C MET A 166 -9.91 -13.05 3.60
N ASP A 167 -9.15 -13.89 4.26
CA ASP A 167 -8.83 -15.23 3.78
C ASP A 167 -9.61 -16.26 4.59
N VAL A 168 -10.03 -17.33 3.94
CA VAL A 168 -10.78 -18.42 4.55
C VAL A 168 -10.09 -19.73 4.24
N LYS A 169 -9.92 -20.56 5.26
CA LYS A 169 -9.35 -21.90 5.11
C LYS A 169 -10.28 -22.94 5.70
N PHE A 170 -10.57 -23.95 4.89
CA PHE A 170 -11.24 -25.17 5.28
C PHE A 170 -10.25 -26.32 5.34
N ILE A 171 -10.27 -27.11 6.41
CA ILE A 171 -9.47 -28.33 6.55
C ILE A 171 -10.39 -29.47 6.96
N GLN A 172 -10.30 -30.58 6.26
CA GLN A 172 -10.90 -31.85 6.65
C GLN A 172 -9.78 -32.87 6.90
N ASN A 173 -9.66 -33.31 8.15
CA ASN A 173 -8.71 -34.31 8.55
C ASN A 173 -9.41 -35.64 8.89
N LEU A 174 -8.84 -36.73 8.44
CA LEU A 174 -9.24 -38.11 8.78
C LEU A 174 -8.07 -38.82 9.42
N LYS A 175 -8.20 -39.22 10.67
CA LYS A 175 -7.28 -40.11 11.36
C LYS A 175 -7.61 -41.55 10.95
N ILE A 176 -6.71 -42.22 10.25
CA ILE A 176 -6.95 -43.55 9.67
C ILE A 176 -6.69 -44.62 10.71
N LYS A 177 -5.44 -44.78 11.13
CA LYS A 177 -5.02 -45.76 12.13
C LYS A 177 -3.63 -45.39 12.65
N ASP A 178 -3.39 -45.60 13.94
CA ASP A 178 -2.13 -45.30 14.62
C ASP A 178 -1.73 -43.84 14.41
N ASN A 179 -0.61 -43.55 13.74
CA ASN A 179 -0.13 -42.22 13.42
C ASN A 179 -0.51 -41.74 12.01
N ASN A 180 -1.27 -42.56 11.25
CA ASN A 180 -1.61 -42.21 9.87
C ASN A 180 -2.81 -41.27 9.81
N SER A 181 -2.71 -40.23 9.02
CA SER A 181 -3.80 -39.30 8.76
C SER A 181 -3.82 -38.81 7.30
N LEU A 182 -5.02 -38.50 6.82
CA LEU A 182 -5.27 -37.87 5.55
C LEU A 182 -5.91 -36.51 5.79
N GLU A 183 -5.33 -35.47 5.20
CA GLU A 183 -5.85 -34.11 5.29
C GLU A 183 -6.16 -33.56 3.90
N PHE A 184 -7.37 -33.03 3.75
CA PHE A 184 -7.78 -32.24 2.57
C PHE A 184 -7.97 -30.81 3.01
N SER A 185 -7.46 -29.83 2.26
CA SER A 185 -7.63 -28.40 2.55
C SER A 185 -8.08 -27.62 1.33
N ILE A 186 -8.83 -26.57 1.59
CA ILE A 186 -9.21 -25.51 0.65
C ILE A 186 -8.82 -24.19 1.29
N ASP A 187 -7.93 -23.44 0.62
CA ASP A 187 -7.56 -22.08 1.01
C ASP A 187 -8.15 -21.11 -0.01
N ILE A 188 -8.92 -20.13 0.45
CA ILE A 188 -9.49 -19.08 -0.40
C ILE A 188 -8.92 -17.75 0.08
N LEU A 189 -7.98 -17.21 -0.70
CA LEU A 189 -7.37 -15.91 -0.45
C LEU A 189 -8.28 -14.81 -1.00
N ASN A 190 -8.37 -13.71 -0.30
CA ASN A 190 -9.22 -12.58 -0.64
C ASN A 190 -10.69 -13.00 -0.87
N PHE A 191 -11.24 -13.77 0.08
CA PHE A 191 -12.58 -14.35 0.02
C PHE A 191 -13.68 -13.30 -0.20
N GLY A 192 -13.51 -12.08 0.33
CA GLY A 192 -14.43 -10.98 0.09
C GLY A 192 -14.59 -10.68 -1.40
N ASN A 193 -13.51 -10.72 -2.17
CA ASN A 193 -13.53 -10.48 -3.62
C ASN A 193 -14.23 -11.60 -4.41
N LEU A 194 -14.25 -12.83 -3.89
CA LEU A 194 -15.04 -13.93 -4.47
C LEU A 194 -16.54 -13.66 -4.35
N LEU A 195 -16.98 -13.03 -3.26
CA LEU A 195 -18.40 -12.70 -3.01
C LEU A 195 -18.85 -11.44 -3.75
N ASN A 196 -17.97 -10.43 -3.80
CA ASN A 196 -18.21 -9.16 -4.49
C ASN A 196 -16.92 -8.65 -5.08
N SER A 197 -16.90 -8.43 -6.40
CA SER A 197 -15.70 -7.97 -7.15
C SER A 197 -15.14 -6.63 -6.68
N ASP A 198 -15.93 -5.82 -5.97
CA ASP A 198 -15.52 -4.51 -5.46
C ASP A 198 -14.87 -4.57 -4.07
N TRP A 199 -14.88 -5.74 -3.43
CA TRP A 199 -14.26 -5.94 -2.13
C TRP A 199 -12.84 -6.46 -2.25
N GLY A 200 -12.01 -6.16 -1.24
CA GLY A 200 -10.63 -6.65 -1.18
C GLY A 200 -9.73 -6.12 -2.29
N LEU A 201 -10.11 -5.02 -2.94
CA LEU A 201 -9.29 -4.35 -3.93
C LEU A 201 -8.18 -3.56 -3.25
N VAL A 202 -7.03 -3.49 -3.91
CA VAL A 202 -5.89 -2.67 -3.48
C VAL A 202 -5.75 -1.50 -4.43
N GLN A 203 -5.64 -0.30 -3.87
CA GLN A 203 -5.35 0.90 -4.63
C GLN A 203 -3.86 1.24 -4.56
N GLN A 204 -3.36 1.84 -5.63
CA GLN A 204 -2.00 2.34 -5.76
C GLN A 204 -2.01 3.76 -6.32
N PRO A 205 -0.95 4.57 -6.08
CA PRO A 205 -0.84 5.88 -6.72
C PRO A 205 -0.91 5.75 -8.25
N ASN A 206 -1.72 6.59 -8.88
CA ASN A 206 -1.84 6.68 -10.33
C ASN A 206 -0.58 7.30 -10.94
N ALA A 207 -0.08 8.37 -10.30
CA ALA A 207 1.21 8.97 -10.61
C ALA A 207 1.87 9.50 -9.34
N VAL A 208 3.15 9.21 -9.17
CA VAL A 208 3.98 9.76 -8.08
C VAL A 208 4.75 10.99 -8.54
N GLN A 209 4.79 11.26 -9.84
CA GLN A 209 5.39 12.42 -10.48
C GLN A 209 4.34 13.18 -11.30
N PRO A 210 3.37 13.84 -10.64
CA PRO A 210 2.22 14.45 -11.33
C PRO A 210 2.58 15.72 -12.10
N ILE A 211 3.67 16.40 -11.74
CA ILE A 211 4.10 17.67 -12.32
C ILE A 211 5.43 17.44 -13.06
N GLY A 212 5.41 17.66 -14.36
CA GLY A 212 6.64 17.73 -15.15
C GLY A 212 7.29 19.11 -15.02
N VAL A 213 8.62 19.16 -15.03
CA VAL A 213 9.38 20.39 -15.02
C VAL A 213 10.55 20.31 -15.98
N SER A 214 10.79 21.39 -16.70
CA SER A 214 12.00 21.60 -17.50
C SER A 214 12.61 22.98 -17.19
N ILE A 215 13.93 23.05 -17.09
CA ILE A 215 14.65 24.29 -16.84
C ILE A 215 15.30 24.75 -18.12
N ASP A 216 15.07 26.01 -18.51
CA ASP A 216 15.72 26.61 -19.67
C ASP A 216 17.19 26.99 -19.38
N ALA A 217 17.90 27.43 -20.40
CA ALA A 217 19.30 27.88 -20.25
C ALA A 217 19.46 29.12 -19.33
N GLY A 218 18.40 29.86 -19.08
CA GLY A 218 18.35 30.99 -18.15
C GLY A 218 18.03 30.60 -16.72
N GLY A 219 17.72 29.32 -16.45
CA GLY A 219 17.36 28.82 -15.12
C GLY A 219 15.88 28.98 -14.81
N SER A 220 15.02 29.29 -15.78
CA SER A 220 13.57 29.46 -15.56
C SER A 220 12.83 28.12 -15.74
N PRO A 221 11.98 27.73 -14.77
CA PRO A 221 11.21 26.51 -14.88
C PRO A 221 9.97 26.68 -15.76
N THR A 222 9.71 25.71 -16.63
CA THR A 222 8.44 25.53 -17.33
C THR A 222 7.80 24.24 -16.84
N TYR A 223 6.54 24.33 -16.42
CA TYR A 223 5.81 23.21 -15.84
C TYR A 223 4.85 22.56 -16.83
N SER A 224 4.58 21.28 -16.67
CA SER A 224 3.58 20.55 -17.42
C SER A 224 2.74 19.65 -16.51
N PHE A 225 1.50 19.40 -16.93
CA PHE A 225 0.62 18.50 -16.19
C PHE A 225 -0.14 17.58 -17.14
N ASN A 226 -0.12 16.28 -16.87
CA ASN A 226 -0.84 15.31 -17.68
C ASN A 226 -2.36 15.46 -17.51
N SER A 227 -3.04 15.97 -18.53
CA SER A 227 -4.48 16.22 -18.53
C SER A 227 -5.34 14.96 -18.33
N ASN A 228 -4.78 13.74 -18.54
CA ASN A 228 -5.46 12.47 -18.28
C ASN A 228 -5.39 12.04 -16.83
N LEU A 229 -4.53 12.65 -16.02
CA LEU A 229 -4.41 12.37 -14.58
C LEU A 229 -5.54 13.10 -13.83
N LYS A 230 -6.62 12.38 -13.52
CA LYS A 230 -7.81 12.92 -12.84
C LYS A 230 -7.89 12.53 -11.38
N GLU A 231 -7.33 11.37 -11.01
CA GLU A 231 -7.44 10.76 -9.69
C GLU A 231 -6.08 10.37 -9.15
N THR A 232 -5.91 10.53 -7.85
CA THR A 232 -4.68 10.16 -7.13
C THR A 232 -4.44 8.66 -7.16
N PHE A 233 -5.50 7.85 -7.03
CA PHE A 233 -5.38 6.41 -6.88
C PHE A 233 -6.15 5.67 -7.96
N VAL A 234 -5.57 4.53 -8.36
CA VAL A 234 -6.20 3.57 -9.26
C VAL A 234 -6.20 2.18 -8.64
N TYR A 235 -7.16 1.35 -9.01
CA TYR A 235 -7.19 -0.04 -8.57
C TYR A 235 -6.09 -0.84 -9.24
N ASN A 236 -5.33 -1.57 -8.42
CA ASN A 236 -4.37 -2.54 -8.92
C ASN A 236 -5.11 -3.76 -9.47
N SER A 237 -4.99 -4.01 -10.77
CA SER A 237 -5.67 -5.10 -11.48
C SER A 237 -4.96 -6.46 -11.39
N THR A 238 -3.81 -6.55 -10.71
CA THR A 238 -3.04 -7.78 -10.58
C THR A 238 -3.66 -8.75 -9.56
N LEU A 239 -3.01 -9.88 -9.35
CA LEU A 239 -3.43 -10.93 -8.39
C LEU A 239 -3.61 -10.41 -6.96
N ILE A 240 -2.97 -9.29 -6.61
CA ILE A 240 -3.11 -8.69 -5.27
C ILE A 240 -4.55 -8.24 -4.96
N SER A 241 -5.35 -7.91 -6.00
CA SER A 241 -6.75 -7.50 -5.89
C SER A 241 -7.74 -8.61 -6.27
N ARG A 242 -7.27 -9.82 -6.53
CA ARG A 242 -8.10 -10.93 -6.98
C ARG A 242 -8.16 -12.03 -5.94
N TRP A 243 -9.31 -12.71 -5.85
CA TRP A 243 -9.40 -13.93 -5.08
C TRP A 243 -8.60 -15.07 -5.74
N GLN A 244 -8.09 -15.96 -4.94
CA GLN A 244 -7.38 -17.16 -5.39
C GLN A 244 -7.84 -18.34 -4.55
N MET A 245 -7.82 -19.54 -5.12
CA MET A 245 -8.18 -20.77 -4.42
C MET A 245 -7.10 -21.80 -4.60
N GLN A 246 -6.71 -22.44 -3.50
CA GLN A 246 -5.74 -23.53 -3.50
C GLN A 246 -6.36 -24.76 -2.85
N PHE A 247 -6.12 -25.93 -3.44
CA PHE A 247 -6.47 -27.24 -2.89
C PHE A 247 -5.21 -27.94 -2.41
N GLY A 248 -5.28 -28.54 -1.24
CA GLY A 248 -4.20 -29.31 -0.64
C GLY A 248 -4.65 -30.72 -0.28
N LEU A 249 -3.77 -31.70 -0.49
CA LEU A 249 -3.92 -33.05 0.00
C LEU A 249 -2.62 -33.46 0.68
N ARG A 250 -2.70 -33.93 1.93
CA ARG A 250 -1.55 -34.37 2.73
C ARG A 250 -1.85 -35.74 3.32
N TYR A 251 -0.91 -36.65 3.17
CA TYR A 251 -0.88 -37.90 3.91
C TYR A 251 0.31 -37.88 4.88
N SER A 252 0.04 -38.20 6.14
CA SER A 252 1.06 -38.31 7.20
C SER A 252 1.08 -39.74 7.72
N PHE A 253 2.27 -40.30 7.92
CA PHE A 253 2.54 -41.68 8.34
C PHE A 253 3.66 -41.73 9.38
#